data_177121e4a9fbeb2fefe242d64af3d213
#
_entry.id   177121e4a9fbeb2fefe242d64af3d213
#
_cell.length_a   1.000
_cell.length_b   1.000
_cell.length_c   1.000
_cell.angle_alpha   90.00
_cell.angle_beta   90.00
_cell.angle_gamma   90.00
#
_symmetry.space_group_name_H-M   'P 1'
#
loop_
_entity.id
_entity.type
_entity.pdbx_description
1 polymer ?
#
loop_
_entity_poly.entity_id
_entity_poly.type
_entity_poly.pdbx_seq_one_letter_code
_entity_poly.pdbx_strand_id
1 'polypeptide(L)'
;MHARLLALLAVVAALALAPGWAWAQDKKPIPPNPVGAGGNWSGTVNKEAAISGEEFDKKQMELIQKVAMYFNQMSEIKGLFVQTSADNKRQRGKFYFKRPGRFRFDYNLPSRLVILSDGQYMAIQDLDMKTDDRVDLDRTPFRVLLRKDVDLMRDARILEVGEVDDVIVLALQDRNPDNPGRIKLFLAKKSELELKEWITTDAQGLDTRVELTEVNKAQDLDPGLFKPANQTFEKND
;
A
#
# COMPACT_ATOMS: atom_id res chain seq x y z
N MET A 1 24.53 10.01 -4.38
CA MET A 1 23.65 9.27 -5.30
C MET A 1 22.53 8.50 -4.61
N HIS A 2 22.55 8.30 -3.28
CA HIS A 2 21.57 7.47 -2.55
C HIS A 2 20.31 8.24 -2.07
N ALA A 3 20.35 9.56 -2.04
CA ALA A 3 19.22 10.39 -1.58
C ALA A 3 18.04 10.50 -2.59
N ARG A 4 18.26 10.12 -3.84
CA ARG A 4 17.19 10.16 -4.87
C ARG A 4 16.34 8.90 -4.93
N LEU A 5 16.84 7.79 -4.39
CA LEU A 5 16.10 6.50 -4.43
C LEU A 5 15.01 6.41 -3.35
N LEU A 6 15.19 7.11 -2.23
CA LEU A 6 14.19 7.17 -1.14
C LEU A 6 12.98 8.06 -1.48
N ALA A 7 13.15 9.00 -2.42
CA ALA A 7 12.04 9.82 -2.93
C ALA A 7 11.10 9.05 -3.88
N LEU A 8 11.56 7.92 -4.43
CA LEU A 8 10.81 7.15 -5.43
C LEU A 8 9.64 6.33 -4.87
N LEU A 9 9.63 6.03 -3.59
CA LEU A 9 8.45 5.43 -2.93
C LEU A 9 7.29 6.43 -2.74
N ALA A 10 7.59 7.73 -2.80
CA ALA A 10 6.61 8.82 -2.86
C ALA A 10 6.17 9.17 -4.30
N VAL A 11 6.95 8.76 -5.30
CA VAL A 11 6.82 9.18 -6.72
C VAL A 11 5.63 8.55 -7.45
N VAL A 12 4.90 7.64 -6.85
CA VAL A 12 3.54 7.35 -7.37
C VAL A 12 2.62 8.60 -7.28
N ALA A 13 3.11 9.69 -6.69
CA ALA A 13 2.34 10.92 -6.48
C ALA A 13 2.89 12.20 -7.13
N ALA A 14 4.09 12.23 -7.69
CA ALA A 14 4.66 13.52 -8.10
C ALA A 14 5.58 13.45 -9.32
N LEU A 15 5.00 13.52 -10.49
CA LEU A 15 5.65 13.99 -11.70
C LEU A 15 4.80 15.09 -12.34
N ALA A 16 4.89 16.28 -11.75
CA ALA A 16 4.59 17.54 -12.41
C ALA A 16 5.57 18.57 -11.86
N LEU A 17 6.75 18.65 -12.48
CA LEU A 17 7.68 19.76 -12.28
C LEU A 17 7.19 20.96 -13.10
N ALA A 18 6.60 21.94 -12.41
CA ALA A 18 6.52 23.32 -12.89
C ALA A 18 7.23 24.22 -11.87
N PRO A 19 8.07 25.18 -12.31
CA PRO A 19 8.88 25.99 -11.42
C PRO A 19 8.07 27.13 -10.81
N GLY A 20 8.24 27.26 -9.51
CA GLY A 20 8.12 28.49 -8.74
C GLY A 20 6.79 29.20 -8.68
N TRP A 21 6.18 29.11 -7.49
CA TRP A 21 5.53 30.24 -6.77
C TRP A 21 5.20 29.73 -5.36
N ALA A 22 5.86 30.32 -4.39
CA ALA A 22 5.60 30.04 -2.97
C ALA A 22 4.22 30.64 -2.59
N TRP A 23 3.27 29.78 -2.30
CA TRP A 23 2.04 30.14 -1.62
C TRP A 23 1.95 29.35 -0.33
N ALA A 24 1.79 30.07 0.77
CA ALA A 24 1.47 29.46 2.06
C ALA A 24 0.20 28.62 1.91
N GLN A 25 0.34 27.31 2.10
CA GLN A 25 -0.81 26.41 2.09
C GLN A 25 -1.42 26.33 3.48
N ASP A 26 -2.59 26.93 3.64
CA ASP A 26 -3.53 26.56 4.70
C ASP A 26 -3.81 25.06 4.61
N LYS A 27 -3.46 24.32 5.64
CA LYS A 27 -3.79 22.89 5.79
C LYS A 27 -5.30 22.76 5.92
N LYS A 28 -6.01 22.56 4.81
CA LYS A 28 -7.40 22.12 4.86
C LYS A 28 -7.47 20.69 5.33
N PRO A 29 -8.38 20.36 6.26
CA PRO A 29 -8.55 18.98 6.74
C PRO A 29 -8.94 18.04 5.60
N ILE A 30 -8.38 16.83 5.61
CA ILE A 30 -8.76 15.73 4.71
C ILE A 30 -10.26 15.47 4.88
N PRO A 31 -11.06 15.41 3.79
CA PRO A 31 -12.47 15.11 3.92
C PRO A 31 -12.70 13.72 4.52
N PRO A 32 -13.73 13.56 5.36
CA PRO A 32 -14.01 12.31 6.04
C PRO A 32 -14.33 11.18 5.06
N ASN A 33 -13.89 9.99 5.45
CA ASN A 33 -13.96 8.72 4.76
C ASN A 33 -15.38 8.35 4.28
N PRO A 34 -15.61 7.97 3.01
CA PRO A 34 -16.90 7.49 2.55
C PRO A 34 -17.05 5.97 2.71
N VAL A 35 -16.79 5.42 3.87
CA VAL A 35 -17.30 4.10 4.20
C VAL A 35 -18.56 4.28 5.02
N GLY A 36 -19.71 4.41 4.32
CA GLY A 36 -21.04 4.40 4.92
C GLY A 36 -21.36 5.64 5.74
N ALA A 37 -22.27 6.44 5.20
CA ALA A 37 -23.11 7.44 5.84
C ALA A 37 -22.80 7.85 7.29
N GLY A 38 -22.24 9.04 7.48
CA GLY A 38 -22.51 9.87 8.64
C GLY A 38 -21.86 9.44 9.94
N GLY A 39 -20.62 9.82 10.11
CA GLY A 39 -19.96 9.80 11.42
C GLY A 39 -18.61 10.48 11.31
N ASN A 40 -18.40 11.50 12.11
CA ASN A 40 -17.08 12.09 12.33
C ASN A 40 -16.12 10.98 12.82
N TRP A 41 -15.28 10.49 11.92
CA TRP A 41 -14.20 9.58 12.27
C TRP A 41 -13.03 10.36 12.92
N SER A 42 -13.27 10.89 14.09
CA SER A 42 -12.26 11.22 15.08
C SER A 42 -12.22 10.08 16.10
N GLY A 43 -12.05 8.87 15.65
CA GLY A 43 -11.74 7.77 16.53
C GLY A 43 -10.34 8.00 17.09
N THR A 44 -10.26 8.64 18.23
CA THR A 44 -9.11 8.56 19.12
C THR A 44 -8.97 7.11 19.55
N VAL A 45 -8.37 6.28 18.69
CA VAL A 45 -7.76 5.04 19.13
C VAL A 45 -6.60 5.50 20.02
N ASN A 46 -6.60 4.99 21.23
CA ASN A 46 -5.74 5.39 22.32
C ASN A 46 -4.30 5.65 21.85
N LYS A 47 -3.88 6.91 21.86
CA LYS A 47 -2.56 7.36 21.42
C LYS A 47 -1.45 6.90 22.35
N GLU A 48 -1.82 6.27 23.47
CA GLU A 48 -0.92 5.78 24.51
C GLU A 48 -0.30 4.41 24.20
N ALA A 49 -0.83 3.64 23.21
CA ALA A 49 -0.29 2.34 22.82
C ALA A 49 0.95 2.39 21.90
N ALA A 50 1.44 3.57 21.55
CA ALA A 50 2.49 3.71 20.52
C ALA A 50 3.92 3.81 21.05
N ILE A 51 4.17 3.71 22.35
CA ILE A 51 5.50 3.94 22.93
C ILE A 51 5.84 2.86 23.96
N SER A 52 6.84 2.05 23.62
CA SER A 52 7.55 1.08 24.48
C SER A 52 6.95 -0.32 24.56
N GLY A 53 7.75 -1.33 24.24
CA GLY A 53 7.72 -2.73 24.66
C GLY A 53 6.34 -3.37 24.95
N GLU A 54 5.35 -3.19 24.09
CA GLU A 54 3.95 -3.33 24.46
C GLU A 54 3.52 -4.79 24.53
N GLU A 55 2.97 -5.10 25.67
CA GLU A 55 2.18 -6.29 25.91
C GLU A 55 0.78 -6.05 25.31
N PHE A 56 0.51 -6.63 24.13
CA PHE A 56 -0.80 -6.59 23.53
C PHE A 56 -1.78 -7.42 24.35
N ASP A 57 -2.99 -6.92 24.56
CA ASP A 57 -4.03 -7.72 25.20
C ASP A 57 -4.45 -8.91 24.31
N LYS A 58 -5.19 -9.85 24.91
CA LYS A 58 -5.61 -11.06 24.21
C LYS A 58 -6.40 -10.78 22.94
N LYS A 59 -7.28 -9.77 22.96
CA LYS A 59 -8.10 -9.38 21.80
C LYS A 59 -7.23 -8.79 20.69
N GLN A 60 -6.29 -7.94 21.04
CA GLN A 60 -5.33 -7.35 20.11
C GLN A 60 -4.48 -8.44 19.44
N MET A 61 -3.95 -9.39 20.21
CA MET A 61 -3.21 -10.53 19.68
C MET A 61 -4.04 -11.37 18.71
N GLU A 62 -5.30 -11.63 19.03
CA GLU A 62 -6.23 -12.35 18.14
C GLU A 62 -6.45 -11.60 16.82
N LEU A 63 -6.57 -10.27 16.85
CA LEU A 63 -6.73 -9.45 15.65
C LEU A 63 -5.47 -9.48 14.78
N ILE A 64 -4.27 -9.33 15.37
CA ILE A 64 -2.99 -9.41 14.66
C ILE A 64 -2.85 -10.78 13.98
N GLN A 65 -3.15 -11.86 14.70
CA GLN A 65 -3.09 -13.22 14.17
C GLN A 65 -4.09 -13.44 13.02
N LYS A 66 -5.32 -12.93 13.15
CA LYS A 66 -6.32 -12.99 12.06
C LYS A 66 -5.83 -12.30 10.80
N VAL A 67 -5.21 -11.12 10.93
CA VAL A 67 -4.66 -10.41 9.77
C VAL A 67 -3.48 -11.18 9.15
N ALA A 68 -2.57 -11.71 9.97
CA ALA A 68 -1.48 -12.55 9.47
C ALA A 68 -2.00 -13.79 8.72
N MET A 69 -3.00 -14.47 9.30
CA MET A 69 -3.65 -15.63 8.66
C MET A 69 -4.32 -15.26 7.33
N TYR A 70 -5.02 -14.12 7.28
CA TYR A 70 -5.62 -13.62 6.03
C TYR A 70 -4.57 -13.52 4.92
N PHE A 71 -3.44 -12.86 5.18
CA PHE A 71 -2.37 -12.75 4.19
C PHE A 71 -1.73 -14.11 3.87
N ASN A 72 -1.59 -15.00 4.82
CA ASN A 72 -1.04 -16.35 4.58
C ASN A 72 -1.97 -17.24 3.75
N GLN A 73 -3.28 -17.10 3.90
CA GLN A 73 -4.29 -17.88 3.18
C GLN A 73 -4.65 -17.30 1.82
N MET A 74 -4.39 -16.00 1.61
CA MET A 74 -4.63 -15.34 0.34
C MET A 74 -3.72 -15.93 -0.75
N SER A 75 -4.29 -16.60 -1.75
CA SER A 75 -3.54 -17.20 -2.86
C SER A 75 -3.43 -16.25 -4.05
N GLU A 76 -4.54 -16.06 -4.74
CA GLU A 76 -4.67 -15.20 -5.91
C GLU A 76 -5.96 -14.40 -5.82
N ILE A 77 -5.87 -13.09 -6.02
CA ILE A 77 -7.02 -12.18 -6.08
C ILE A 77 -6.84 -11.18 -7.22
N LYS A 78 -7.96 -10.67 -7.72
CA LYS A 78 -8.02 -9.58 -8.69
C LYS A 78 -9.22 -8.69 -8.40
N GLY A 79 -9.17 -7.46 -8.91
CA GLY A 79 -10.27 -6.51 -8.72
C GLY A 79 -9.95 -5.13 -9.29
N LEU A 80 -10.65 -4.14 -8.79
CA LEU A 80 -10.45 -2.74 -9.13
C LEU A 80 -9.87 -1.99 -7.93
N PHE A 81 -9.10 -0.95 -8.22
CA PHE A 81 -8.59 -0.06 -7.18
C PHE A 81 -8.84 1.41 -7.51
N VAL A 82 -8.88 2.21 -6.47
CA VAL A 82 -8.82 3.67 -6.52
C VAL A 82 -7.67 4.11 -5.64
N GLN A 83 -6.67 4.78 -6.21
CA GLN A 83 -5.60 5.41 -5.47
C GLN A 83 -5.88 6.89 -5.30
N THR A 84 -5.67 7.42 -4.10
CA THR A 84 -5.70 8.84 -3.79
C THR A 84 -4.35 9.24 -3.21
N SER A 85 -3.65 10.12 -3.91
CA SER A 85 -2.33 10.63 -3.51
C SER A 85 -2.46 11.75 -2.48
N ALA A 86 -1.34 12.16 -1.86
CA ALA A 86 -1.31 13.23 -0.85
C ALA A 86 -1.83 14.59 -1.37
N ASP A 87 -1.73 14.84 -2.67
CA ASP A 87 -2.29 16.01 -3.35
C ASP A 87 -3.78 15.86 -3.71
N ASN A 88 -4.45 14.82 -3.20
CA ASN A 88 -5.83 14.43 -3.49
C ASN A 88 -6.12 14.03 -4.96
N LYS A 89 -5.09 13.79 -5.75
CA LYS A 89 -5.26 13.28 -7.10
C LYS A 89 -5.74 11.82 -7.05
N ARG A 90 -6.83 11.53 -7.75
CA ARG A 90 -7.42 10.19 -7.81
C ARG A 90 -7.10 9.51 -9.13
N GLN A 91 -6.61 8.29 -9.03
CA GLN A 91 -6.34 7.40 -10.15
C GLN A 91 -7.05 6.06 -9.91
N ARG A 92 -7.41 5.37 -10.97
CA ARG A 92 -8.15 4.10 -10.91
C ARG A 92 -7.48 3.08 -11.81
N GLY A 93 -7.74 1.81 -11.52
CA GLY A 93 -7.21 0.75 -12.37
C GLY A 93 -7.65 -0.63 -11.93
N LYS A 94 -6.96 -1.62 -12.47
CA LYS A 94 -7.13 -3.04 -12.15
C LYS A 94 -5.94 -3.52 -11.35
N PHE A 95 -6.18 -4.43 -10.42
CA PHE A 95 -5.09 -5.07 -9.70
C PHE A 95 -5.16 -6.59 -9.78
N TYR A 96 -4.00 -7.20 -9.65
CA TYR A 96 -3.81 -8.65 -9.58
C TYR A 96 -2.79 -8.94 -8.49
N PHE A 97 -3.09 -9.91 -7.63
CA PHE A 97 -2.17 -10.44 -6.63
C PHE A 97 -2.03 -11.94 -6.77
N LYS A 98 -0.80 -12.42 -6.66
CA LYS A 98 -0.45 -13.84 -6.62
C LYS A 98 0.69 -14.05 -5.63
N ARG A 99 0.42 -14.76 -4.57
CA ARG A 99 1.47 -15.04 -3.58
C ARG A 99 2.50 -16.05 -4.09
N PRO A 100 3.73 -15.97 -3.55
CA PRO A 100 4.29 -14.89 -2.74
C PRO A 100 4.74 -13.69 -3.57
N GLY A 101 4.60 -12.49 -3.04
CA GLY A 101 5.26 -11.27 -3.51
C GLY A 101 4.88 -10.72 -4.87
N ARG A 102 4.03 -11.42 -5.65
CA ARG A 102 3.68 -11.00 -6.99
C ARG A 102 2.43 -10.15 -6.97
N PHE A 103 2.49 -9.01 -7.63
CA PHE A 103 1.34 -8.14 -7.82
C PHE A 103 1.48 -7.32 -9.10
N ARG A 104 0.35 -6.78 -9.57
CA ARG A 104 0.29 -5.85 -10.69
C ARG A 104 -0.86 -4.87 -10.49
N PHE A 105 -0.58 -3.61 -10.75
CA PHE A 105 -1.53 -2.51 -10.81
C PHE A 105 -1.45 -1.88 -12.19
N ASP A 106 -2.52 -1.97 -12.97
CA ASP A 106 -2.66 -1.31 -14.26
C ASP A 106 -3.54 -0.08 -14.08
N TYR A 107 -2.97 1.11 -14.26
CA TYR A 107 -3.72 2.35 -14.15
C TYR A 107 -4.51 2.61 -15.44
N ASN A 108 -5.73 3.14 -15.29
CA ASN A 108 -6.58 3.51 -16.40
C ASN A 108 -6.12 4.83 -17.03
N LEU A 109 -6.41 5.00 -18.31
CA LEU A 109 -6.19 6.27 -19.00
C LEU A 109 -6.80 7.47 -18.23
N PRO A 110 -6.17 8.66 -18.27
CA PRO A 110 -5.05 9.00 -19.15
C PRO A 110 -3.68 8.47 -18.70
N SER A 111 -3.53 7.93 -17.51
CA SER A 111 -2.27 7.37 -17.03
C SER A 111 -1.96 6.04 -17.73
N ARG A 112 -0.72 5.86 -18.18
CA ARG A 112 -0.20 4.59 -18.71
C ARG A 112 0.82 3.98 -17.75
N LEU A 113 0.59 4.18 -16.46
CA LEU A 113 1.43 3.65 -15.39
C LEU A 113 1.08 2.18 -15.13
N VAL A 114 2.11 1.37 -14.96
CA VAL A 114 2.02 -0.01 -14.49
C VAL A 114 2.99 -0.19 -13.33
N ILE A 115 2.47 -0.64 -12.19
CA ILE A 115 3.30 -1.03 -11.05
C ILE A 115 3.16 -2.53 -10.86
N LEU A 116 4.28 -3.24 -10.87
CA LEU A 116 4.23 -4.70 -10.76
C LEU A 116 5.40 -5.25 -9.95
N SER A 117 5.24 -6.47 -9.44
CA SER A 117 6.32 -7.22 -8.80
C SER A 117 6.33 -8.66 -9.28
N ASP A 118 7.52 -9.19 -9.53
CA ASP A 118 7.75 -10.60 -9.85
C ASP A 118 7.96 -11.47 -8.60
N GLY A 119 7.95 -10.85 -7.41
CA GLY A 119 8.22 -11.46 -6.11
C GLY A 119 9.61 -11.15 -5.56
N GLN A 120 10.51 -10.57 -6.36
CA GLN A 120 11.85 -10.16 -5.96
C GLN A 120 12.03 -8.65 -6.10
N TYR A 121 11.59 -8.10 -7.21
CA TYR A 121 11.68 -6.67 -7.51
C TYR A 121 10.28 -6.09 -7.71
N MET A 122 10.13 -4.84 -7.36
CA MET A 122 9.00 -4.01 -7.76
C MET A 122 9.46 -3.10 -8.91
N ALA A 123 8.73 -3.12 -10.03
CA ALA A 123 8.96 -2.25 -11.17
C ALA A 123 7.84 -1.22 -11.28
N ILE A 124 8.20 0.03 -11.56
CA ILE A 124 7.31 1.14 -11.84
C ILE A 124 7.57 1.56 -13.28
N GLN A 125 6.66 1.21 -14.18
CA GLN A 125 6.78 1.46 -15.61
C GLN A 125 5.80 2.56 -16.01
N ASP A 126 6.31 3.73 -16.39
CA ASP A 126 5.51 4.80 -17.00
C ASP A 126 5.70 4.74 -18.53
N LEU A 127 4.65 4.30 -19.22
CA LEU A 127 4.70 4.11 -20.67
C LEU A 127 4.62 5.42 -21.45
N ASP A 128 4.16 6.51 -20.82
CA ASP A 128 4.12 7.84 -21.43
C ASP A 128 5.49 8.51 -21.35
N MET A 129 6.13 8.41 -20.18
CA MET A 129 7.47 8.96 -19.94
C MET A 129 8.59 8.01 -20.38
N LYS A 130 8.25 6.77 -20.76
CA LYS A 130 9.20 5.72 -21.12
C LYS A 130 10.24 5.47 -20.02
N THR A 131 9.81 5.41 -18.76
CA THR A 131 10.67 5.09 -17.62
C THR A 131 10.37 3.69 -17.09
N ASP A 132 11.40 3.03 -16.55
CA ASP A 132 11.31 1.72 -15.87
C ASP A 132 12.22 1.79 -14.64
N ASP A 133 11.62 2.12 -13.50
CA ASP A 133 12.32 2.19 -12.23
C ASP A 133 12.12 0.91 -11.44
N ARG A 134 13.19 0.33 -10.91
CA ARG A 134 13.16 -0.94 -10.18
C ARG A 134 13.75 -0.80 -8.81
N VAL A 135 13.09 -1.43 -7.83
CA VAL A 135 13.54 -1.48 -6.44
C VAL A 135 13.35 -2.88 -5.89
N ASP A 136 14.26 -3.34 -5.05
CA ASP A 136 14.10 -4.61 -4.34
C ASP A 136 12.79 -4.58 -3.53
N LEU A 137 11.97 -5.62 -3.66
CA LEU A 137 10.72 -5.72 -2.92
C LEU A 137 10.98 -5.71 -1.40
N ASP A 138 12.11 -6.28 -0.97
CA ASP A 138 12.55 -6.29 0.42
C ASP A 138 12.91 -4.90 0.98
N ARG A 139 13.02 -3.87 0.14
CA ARG A 139 13.20 -2.47 0.52
C ARG A 139 11.92 -1.66 0.52
N THR A 140 10.78 -2.33 0.36
CA THR A 140 9.47 -1.68 0.39
C THR A 140 8.76 -1.96 1.71
N PRO A 141 7.89 -1.05 2.20
CA PRO A 141 7.11 -1.29 3.42
C PRO A 141 6.12 -2.46 3.26
N PHE A 142 5.84 -2.89 2.02
CA PHE A 142 4.97 -4.04 1.73
C PHE A 142 5.62 -5.38 2.02
N ARG A 143 6.93 -5.44 2.14
CA ARG A 143 7.72 -6.65 2.36
C ARG A 143 7.11 -7.57 3.42
N VAL A 144 6.72 -7.00 4.56
CA VAL A 144 6.20 -7.76 5.70
C VAL A 144 4.87 -8.48 5.41
N LEU A 145 4.09 -7.98 4.45
CA LEU A 145 2.79 -8.54 4.05
C LEU A 145 2.89 -9.51 2.86
N LEU A 146 3.94 -9.38 2.06
CA LEU A 146 4.08 -10.09 0.78
C LEU A 146 5.00 -11.32 0.88
N ARG A 147 5.64 -11.56 2.01
CA ARG A 147 6.48 -12.74 2.26
C ARG A 147 5.68 -14.03 2.13
N LYS A 148 6.38 -15.11 1.81
CA LYS A 148 5.80 -16.47 1.77
C LYS A 148 5.17 -16.86 3.11
N ASP A 149 5.78 -16.45 4.22
CA ASP A 149 5.32 -16.66 5.60
C ASP A 149 5.21 -15.30 6.28
N VAL A 150 3.97 -14.86 6.53
CA VAL A 150 3.69 -13.58 7.19
C VAL A 150 3.58 -13.81 8.68
N ASP A 151 4.55 -13.29 9.42
CA ASP A 151 4.55 -13.20 10.87
C ASP A 151 4.71 -11.73 11.27
N LEU A 152 3.58 -11.08 11.57
CA LEU A 152 3.55 -9.64 11.86
C LEU A 152 4.26 -9.30 13.17
N MET A 153 4.24 -10.21 14.15
CA MET A 153 4.92 -9.99 15.43
C MET A 153 6.44 -10.08 15.29
N ARG A 154 6.91 -10.93 14.39
CA ARG A 154 8.35 -11.09 14.12
C ARG A 154 8.90 -9.97 13.24
N ASP A 155 8.18 -9.64 12.16
CA ASP A 155 8.71 -8.85 11.06
C ASP A 155 8.33 -7.37 11.12
N ALA A 156 7.28 -7.01 11.90
CA ALA A 156 6.78 -5.65 11.99
C ALA A 156 6.78 -5.11 13.42
N ARG A 157 6.84 -3.80 13.54
CA ARG A 157 6.40 -3.06 14.72
C ARG A 157 4.92 -2.71 14.50
N ILE A 158 4.05 -3.20 15.37
CA ILE A 158 2.64 -2.84 15.35
C ILE A 158 2.49 -1.45 16.00
N LEU A 159 1.92 -0.51 15.28
CA LEU A 159 1.72 0.87 15.74
C LEU A 159 0.30 1.11 16.25
N GLU A 160 -0.66 0.35 15.73
CA GLU A 160 -2.07 0.44 16.07
C GLU A 160 -2.74 -0.90 15.73
N VAL A 161 -3.59 -1.39 16.60
CA VAL A 161 -4.48 -2.52 16.33
C VAL A 161 -5.79 -2.34 17.07
N GLY A 162 -6.88 -2.54 16.34
CA GLY A 162 -8.23 -2.43 16.90
C GLY A 162 -9.30 -2.87 15.93
N GLU A 163 -10.53 -2.80 16.40
CA GLU A 163 -11.72 -3.13 15.63
C GLU A 163 -12.79 -2.07 15.86
N VAL A 164 -13.33 -1.54 14.78
CA VAL A 164 -14.42 -0.54 14.79
C VAL A 164 -15.41 -0.91 13.69
N ASP A 165 -16.69 -1.00 14.01
CA ASP A 165 -17.78 -1.25 13.06
C ASP A 165 -17.51 -2.43 12.10
N ASP A 166 -17.10 -3.57 12.65
CA ASP A 166 -16.72 -4.76 11.87
C ASP A 166 -15.54 -4.57 10.91
N VAL A 167 -14.71 -3.55 11.14
CA VAL A 167 -13.45 -3.35 10.41
C VAL A 167 -12.28 -3.49 11.37
N ILE A 168 -11.36 -4.40 11.04
CA ILE A 168 -10.06 -4.48 11.71
C ILE A 168 -9.17 -3.40 11.13
N VAL A 169 -8.62 -2.56 12.01
CA VAL A 169 -7.61 -1.56 11.69
C VAL A 169 -6.28 -2.03 12.26
N LEU A 170 -5.26 -2.09 11.40
CA LEU A 170 -3.91 -2.47 11.79
C LEU A 170 -2.90 -1.54 11.13
N ALA A 171 -2.15 -0.78 11.93
CA ALA A 171 -1.04 0.01 11.44
C ALA A 171 0.28 -0.63 11.85
N LEU A 172 1.20 -0.70 10.91
CA LEU A 172 2.50 -1.34 11.11
C LEU A 172 3.63 -0.61 10.37
N GLN A 173 4.83 -0.84 10.87
CA GLN A 173 6.08 -0.39 10.27
C GLN A 173 7.04 -1.58 10.21
N ASP A 174 7.87 -1.64 9.18
CA ASP A 174 8.95 -2.63 9.12
C ASP A 174 9.90 -2.45 10.31
N ARG A 175 10.38 -3.55 10.88
CA ARG A 175 11.43 -3.48 11.93
C ARG A 175 12.78 -3.07 11.37
N ASN A 176 13.01 -3.28 10.06
CA ASN A 176 14.24 -2.84 9.42
C ASN A 176 14.20 -1.30 9.25
N PRO A 177 15.12 -0.55 9.87
CA PRO A 177 15.17 0.90 9.79
C PRO A 177 15.48 1.42 8.37
N ASP A 178 16.05 0.57 7.50
CA ASP A 178 16.32 0.92 6.09
C ASP A 178 15.04 0.97 5.24
N ASN A 179 13.92 0.49 5.79
CA ASN A 179 12.61 0.52 5.15
C ASN A 179 11.71 1.53 5.88
N PRO A 180 11.92 2.84 5.68
CA PRO A 180 11.09 3.86 6.30
C PRO A 180 9.66 3.82 5.73
N GLY A 181 8.73 4.34 6.51
CA GLY A 181 7.32 4.39 6.13
C GLY A 181 6.47 3.47 6.97
N ARG A 182 5.16 3.63 6.82
CA ARG A 182 4.12 2.92 7.57
C ARG A 182 3.05 2.42 6.62
N ILE A 183 2.40 1.35 7.02
CA ILE A 183 1.19 0.85 6.36
C ILE A 183 0.08 0.77 7.39
N LYS A 184 -1.09 1.31 7.06
CA LYS A 184 -2.33 1.14 7.82
C LYS A 184 -3.32 0.39 6.96
N LEU A 185 -3.79 -0.74 7.46
CA LEU A 185 -4.67 -1.68 6.77
C LEU A 185 -6.08 -1.59 7.35
N PHE A 186 -7.07 -1.73 6.49
CA PHE A 186 -8.49 -1.79 6.85
C PHE A 186 -9.10 -3.06 6.25
N LEU A 187 -9.48 -4.00 7.12
CA LEU A 187 -10.04 -5.28 6.71
C LEU A 187 -11.46 -5.42 7.25
N ALA A 188 -12.42 -5.55 6.34
CA ALA A 188 -13.81 -5.77 6.73
C ALA A 188 -14.04 -7.22 7.16
N LYS A 189 -14.74 -7.38 8.28
CA LYS A 189 -15.24 -8.67 8.79
C LYS A 189 -16.58 -8.97 8.13
N LYS A 190 -16.54 -9.72 7.04
CA LYS A 190 -17.70 -10.32 6.41
C LYS A 190 -17.78 -11.80 6.77
N SER A 191 -18.39 -12.61 5.91
CA SER A 191 -18.28 -14.08 6.00
C SER A 191 -16.82 -14.55 6.02
N GLU A 192 -15.95 -13.88 5.24
CA GLU A 192 -14.50 -13.99 5.29
C GLU A 192 -13.91 -12.59 5.48
N LEU A 193 -12.70 -12.52 6.09
CA LEU A 193 -11.97 -11.27 6.20
C LEU A 193 -11.57 -10.77 4.80
N GLU A 194 -11.74 -9.49 4.53
CA GLU A 194 -11.48 -8.90 3.22
C GLU A 194 -10.73 -7.58 3.36
N LEU A 195 -9.55 -7.47 2.74
CA LEU A 195 -8.82 -6.21 2.66
C LEU A 195 -9.61 -5.23 1.79
N LYS A 196 -9.97 -4.10 2.36
CA LYS A 196 -10.73 -3.04 1.69
C LYS A 196 -9.88 -1.87 1.26
N GLU A 197 -8.92 -1.53 2.10
CA GLU A 197 -8.16 -0.31 1.93
C GLU A 197 -6.83 -0.43 2.64
N TRP A 198 -5.83 0.29 2.16
CA TRP A 198 -4.65 0.61 2.94
C TRP A 198 -4.19 2.04 2.70
N ILE A 199 -3.46 2.57 3.66
CA ILE A 199 -2.79 3.86 3.58
C ILE A 199 -1.30 3.60 3.81
N THR A 200 -0.47 4.03 2.87
CA THR A 200 0.98 4.10 3.06
C THR A 200 1.37 5.52 3.41
N THR A 201 2.20 5.67 4.45
CA THR A 201 2.84 6.94 4.78
C THR A 201 4.32 6.79 4.45
N ASP A 202 4.86 7.67 3.62
CA ASP A 202 6.27 7.65 3.24
C ASP A 202 7.18 8.28 4.32
N ALA A 203 8.49 8.35 4.02
CA ALA A 203 9.47 8.95 4.92
C ALA A 203 9.28 10.47 5.12
N GLN A 204 8.58 11.15 4.23
CA GLN A 204 8.23 12.56 4.31
C GLN A 204 6.91 12.80 5.06
N GLY A 205 6.21 11.72 5.43
CA GLY A 205 4.91 11.80 6.09
C GLY A 205 3.74 12.01 5.12
N LEU A 206 3.96 11.79 3.82
CA LEU A 206 2.91 11.90 2.81
C LEU A 206 2.11 10.59 2.72
N ASP A 207 0.80 10.72 2.73
CA ASP A 207 -0.11 9.58 2.68
C ASP A 207 -0.56 9.29 1.24
N THR A 208 -0.54 8.01 0.90
CA THR A 208 -1.19 7.48 -0.30
C THR A 208 -2.20 6.42 0.14
N ARG A 209 -3.46 6.64 -0.20
CA ARG A 209 -4.58 5.72 0.07
C ARG A 209 -4.86 4.88 -1.16
N VAL A 210 -5.10 3.59 -0.96
CA VAL A 210 -5.59 2.67 -2.00
C VAL A 210 -6.82 1.94 -1.49
N GLU A 211 -7.94 2.13 -2.17
CA GLU A 211 -9.22 1.47 -1.92
C GLU A 211 -9.40 0.33 -2.92
N LEU A 212 -9.85 -0.84 -2.46
CA LEU A 212 -10.12 -2.01 -3.30
C LEU A 212 -11.62 -2.24 -3.46
N THR A 213 -12.03 -2.49 -4.68
CA THR A 213 -13.41 -2.84 -5.02
C THR A 213 -13.44 -4.05 -5.95
N GLU A 214 -14.59 -4.73 -6.01
CA GLU A 214 -14.77 -5.91 -6.86
C GLU A 214 -13.67 -6.97 -6.63
N VAL A 215 -13.29 -7.17 -5.37
CA VAL A 215 -12.26 -8.15 -5.00
C VAL A 215 -12.82 -9.54 -5.18
N ASN A 216 -12.19 -10.32 -6.06
CA ASN A 216 -12.57 -11.69 -6.36
C ASN A 216 -11.36 -12.61 -6.20
N LYS A 217 -11.59 -13.81 -5.66
CA LYS A 217 -10.59 -14.89 -5.73
C LYS A 217 -10.35 -15.22 -7.19
N ALA A 218 -9.11 -15.41 -7.57
CA ALA A 218 -8.70 -15.84 -8.90
C ALA A 218 -8.04 -17.21 -8.82
N GLN A 219 -8.02 -17.92 -9.94
CA GLN A 219 -7.28 -19.15 -10.10
C GLN A 219 -6.46 -19.04 -11.39
N ASP A 220 -5.24 -19.53 -11.34
CA ASP A 220 -4.34 -19.62 -12.50
C ASP A 220 -4.09 -18.28 -13.21
N LEU A 221 -3.85 -17.22 -12.45
CA LEU A 221 -3.39 -15.96 -13.04
C LEU A 221 -2.11 -16.22 -13.84
N ASP A 222 -2.10 -15.74 -15.10
CA ASP A 222 -0.96 -15.90 -16.00
C ASP A 222 0.32 -15.34 -15.34
N PRO A 223 1.38 -16.15 -15.18
CA PRO A 223 2.66 -15.68 -14.66
C PRO A 223 3.27 -14.52 -15.46
N GLY A 224 2.92 -14.38 -16.73
CA GLY A 224 3.36 -13.28 -17.60
C GLY A 224 2.87 -11.92 -17.13
N LEU A 225 1.73 -11.85 -16.41
CA LEU A 225 1.22 -10.61 -15.81
C LEU A 225 2.22 -9.93 -14.86
N PHE A 226 3.06 -10.73 -14.22
CA PHE A 226 3.99 -10.28 -13.18
C PHE A 226 5.42 -10.08 -13.70
N LYS A 227 5.61 -10.11 -15.01
CA LYS A 227 6.90 -9.82 -15.65
C LYS A 227 6.88 -8.40 -16.20
N PRO A 228 7.93 -7.59 -15.92
CA PRO A 228 8.11 -6.31 -16.59
C PRO A 228 8.08 -6.50 -18.10
N ALA A 229 7.38 -5.62 -18.82
CA ALA A 229 7.49 -5.59 -20.24
C ALA A 229 8.95 -5.28 -20.62
N ASN A 230 9.55 -6.10 -21.49
CA ASN A 230 10.86 -5.78 -22.05
C ASN A 230 10.69 -4.60 -23.02
N GLN A 231 10.73 -3.40 -22.47
CA GLN A 231 10.78 -2.20 -23.29
C GLN A 231 12.25 -1.87 -23.52
N THR A 232 12.75 -2.23 -24.69
CA THR A 232 13.94 -1.59 -25.24
C THR A 232 13.57 -0.14 -25.52
N PHE A 233 13.77 0.73 -24.55
CA PHE A 233 13.79 2.16 -24.83
C PHE A 233 15.06 2.41 -25.63
N GLU A 234 14.91 2.62 -26.96
CA GLU A 234 16.03 3.09 -27.77
C GLU A 234 16.51 4.38 -27.13
N LYS A 235 17.78 4.36 -26.65
CA LYS A 235 18.50 5.57 -26.33
C LYS A 235 18.61 6.34 -27.64
N ASN A 236 17.82 7.40 -27.78
CA ASN A 236 18.12 8.40 -28.80
C ASN A 236 19.39 9.10 -28.32
N ASP A 237 20.52 8.77 -28.97
CA ASP A 237 21.79 9.47 -28.87
C ASP A 237 21.66 10.92 -29.40
#